data_f6a708a28e8bbddd9c7931d8817bcda7
#
_entry.id   f6a708a28e8bbddd9c7931d8817bcda7
#
_cell.length_a   1.000
_cell.length_b   1.000
_cell.length_c   1.000
_cell.angle_alpha   90.00
_cell.angle_beta   90.00
_cell.angle_gamma   90.00
#
_symmetry.space_group_name_H-M   'P 1'
#
loop_
_entity.id
_entity.type
_entity.pdbx_description
1 polymer ?
#
loop_
_entity_poly.entity_id
_entity_poly.type
_entity_poly.pdbx_seq_one_letter_code
_entity_poly.pdbx_strand_id
1 'polypeptide(L)'
;KDLSLIQIDPWPGGGFVNKNIKNGNRALKAISFLKDSEKDNAYARPIQGLIAHIDLTENKVVEIEDHGVVKVPEAHARYDKDGQESLRTNPKEIAITQPEGVGFAVEDNLISWEGWQLRASIDPIEGLALHQVSLNDRPIFYRAGLSDMVVPYGSSDPMHWWKAVHDGTEYGFGTMTNSLTLGCDCLGEIYYLDAHKLAFDGSVETIENAICIHEEDFGVQWKHNDSTQMGYNEVRRSRRLVVSSFATIGNYDYGIFWYLYL
;
A
#
# COMPACT_ATOMS: atom_id res chain seq x y z
N LYS A 1 -22.42 -8.48 26.08
CA LYS A 1 -21.65 -8.77 24.87
C LYS A 1 -20.21 -9.05 25.26
N ASP A 2 -19.56 -9.95 24.56
CA ASP A 2 -18.16 -10.26 24.76
C ASP A 2 -17.31 -9.07 24.28
N LEU A 3 -16.54 -8.46 25.17
CA LEU A 3 -15.71 -7.31 24.85
C LEU A 3 -14.49 -7.69 23.98
N SER A 4 -14.11 -8.97 23.93
CA SER A 4 -13.03 -9.46 23.06
C SER A 4 -13.35 -9.31 21.57
N LEU A 5 -14.64 -9.16 21.22
CA LEU A 5 -15.11 -8.92 19.86
C LEU A 5 -15.20 -7.43 19.50
N ILE A 6 -14.77 -6.54 20.38
CA ILE A 6 -14.69 -5.10 20.09
C ILE A 6 -13.28 -4.77 19.67
N GLN A 7 -13.11 -4.34 18.43
CA GLN A 7 -11.87 -3.73 17.95
C GLN A 7 -11.90 -2.26 18.26
N ILE A 8 -10.83 -1.75 18.86
CA ILE A 8 -10.63 -0.33 19.16
C ILE A 8 -9.53 0.18 18.27
N ASP A 9 -9.82 1.21 17.47
CA ASP A 9 -8.87 1.88 16.61
C ASP A 9 -8.41 3.21 17.23
N PRO A 10 -7.10 3.38 17.44
CA PRO A 10 -6.52 4.64 17.87
C PRO A 10 -6.31 5.56 16.66
N TRP A 11 -6.82 6.79 16.73
CA TRP A 11 -6.67 7.79 15.70
C TRP A 11 -6.01 9.05 16.26
N PRO A 12 -4.99 9.61 15.61
CA PRO A 12 -4.45 10.90 15.99
C PRO A 12 -5.50 11.98 15.74
N GLY A 13 -5.71 12.86 16.71
CA GLY A 13 -6.70 13.94 16.63
C GLY A 13 -6.24 15.13 15.80
N GLY A 14 -4.98 15.16 15.36
CA GLY A 14 -4.40 16.30 14.67
C GLY A 14 -4.61 17.60 15.44
N GLY A 15 -5.17 18.63 14.77
CA GLY A 15 -5.54 19.90 15.40
C GLY A 15 -6.82 19.86 16.24
N PHE A 16 -7.50 18.71 16.34
CA PHE A 16 -8.81 18.57 17.01
C PHE A 16 -8.68 17.86 18.35
N VAL A 17 -7.70 18.28 19.15
CA VAL A 17 -7.45 17.73 20.49
C VAL A 17 -8.53 18.20 21.45
N ASN A 18 -8.97 17.32 22.34
CA ASN A 18 -9.95 17.65 23.37
C ASN A 18 -9.42 18.71 24.33
N LYS A 19 -10.24 19.71 24.66
CA LYS A 19 -9.87 20.84 25.56
C LYS A 19 -9.46 20.41 26.97
N ASN A 20 -9.87 19.22 27.40
CA ASN A 20 -9.53 18.66 28.73
C ASN A 20 -8.15 17.99 28.73
N ILE A 21 -7.48 17.87 27.58
CA ILE A 21 -6.11 17.39 27.47
C ILE A 21 -5.17 18.58 27.57
N LYS A 22 -4.20 18.48 28.47
CA LYS A 22 -3.22 19.55 28.70
C LYS A 22 -2.40 19.82 27.45
N ASN A 23 -2.19 21.10 27.15
CA ASN A 23 -1.35 21.49 26.01
C ASN A 23 0.06 20.89 26.13
N GLY A 24 0.52 20.25 25.04
CA GLY A 24 1.79 19.52 24.97
C GLY A 24 1.69 18.05 25.33
N ASN A 25 0.56 17.57 25.87
CA ASN A 25 0.34 16.14 26.05
C ASN A 25 0.01 15.45 24.70
N ARG A 26 0.39 14.19 24.59
CA ARG A 26 0.02 13.34 23.45
C ARG A 26 -1.43 12.90 23.58
N ALA A 27 -2.18 13.03 22.51
CA ALA A 27 -3.61 12.76 22.47
C ALA A 27 -4.01 11.78 21.37
N LEU A 28 -5.02 10.98 21.65
CA LEU A 28 -5.70 10.11 20.70
C LEU A 28 -7.21 10.31 20.78
N LYS A 29 -7.88 9.95 19.69
CA LYS A 29 -9.30 9.58 19.68
C LYS A 29 -9.41 8.08 19.41
N ALA A 30 -10.19 7.37 20.21
CA ALA A 30 -10.46 5.97 19.97
C ALA A 30 -11.89 5.78 19.48
N ILE A 31 -12.05 5.05 18.40
CA ILE A 31 -13.32 4.63 17.83
C ILE A 31 -13.39 3.10 17.83
N SER A 32 -14.61 2.56 17.82
CA SER A 32 -14.81 1.13 18.03
C SER A 32 -15.58 0.47 16.91
N PHE A 33 -15.30 -0.79 16.69
CA PHE A 33 -15.92 -1.64 15.69
C PHE A 33 -16.32 -2.97 16.30
N LEU A 34 -17.39 -3.58 15.79
CA LEU A 34 -17.91 -4.85 16.29
C LEU A 34 -17.55 -6.00 15.35
N LYS A 35 -17.00 -7.07 15.89
CA LYS A 35 -16.84 -8.37 15.23
C LYS A 35 -17.89 -9.35 15.77
N ASP A 36 -18.20 -10.38 15.01
CA ASP A 36 -18.92 -11.57 15.50
C ASP A 36 -17.95 -12.76 15.65
N SER A 37 -16.81 -12.71 14.96
CA SER A 37 -15.74 -13.69 15.08
C SER A 37 -14.36 -13.00 14.94
N GLU A 38 -13.30 -13.68 15.30
CA GLU A 38 -11.93 -13.18 15.15
C GLU A 38 -11.53 -12.92 13.69
N LYS A 39 -12.15 -13.64 12.75
CA LYS A 39 -11.88 -13.54 11.30
C LYS A 39 -12.65 -12.41 10.60
N ASP A 40 -13.58 -11.76 11.28
CA ASP A 40 -14.37 -10.68 10.68
C ASP A 40 -13.54 -9.44 10.45
N ASN A 41 -13.77 -8.78 9.32
CA ASN A 41 -13.34 -7.42 9.10
C ASN A 41 -14.21 -6.48 9.93
N ALA A 42 -13.67 -5.99 11.04
CA ALA A 42 -14.39 -5.11 11.95
C ALA A 42 -14.85 -3.80 11.29
N TYR A 43 -14.11 -3.28 10.31
CA TYR A 43 -14.44 -2.01 9.64
C TYR A 43 -15.78 -2.01 8.90
N ALA A 44 -16.33 -3.18 8.59
CA ALA A 44 -17.69 -3.29 8.04
C ALA A 44 -18.79 -2.96 9.06
N ARG A 45 -18.47 -2.96 10.36
CA ARG A 45 -19.46 -2.84 11.45
C ARG A 45 -19.04 -1.81 12.49
N PRO A 46 -18.96 -0.51 12.12
CA PRO A 46 -18.60 0.55 13.06
C PRO A 46 -19.64 0.71 14.17
N ILE A 47 -19.19 0.95 15.38
CA ILE A 47 -20.00 1.39 16.49
C ILE A 47 -20.01 2.92 16.45
N GLN A 48 -20.96 3.46 15.71
CA GLN A 48 -21.07 4.91 15.48
C GLN A 48 -21.58 5.66 16.71
N GLY A 49 -21.26 6.95 16.77
CA GLY A 49 -21.73 7.85 17.80
C GLY A 49 -20.96 7.81 19.11
N LEU A 50 -19.89 7.02 19.21
CA LEU A 50 -19.09 6.90 20.43
C LEU A 50 -17.62 7.14 20.14
N ILE A 51 -17.03 8.18 20.77
CA ILE A 51 -15.63 8.55 20.60
C ILE A 51 -14.99 8.72 21.98
N ALA A 52 -13.92 8.00 22.28
CA ALA A 52 -13.16 8.21 23.50
C ALA A 52 -11.95 9.12 23.25
N HIS A 53 -11.80 10.17 24.03
CA HIS A 53 -10.64 11.04 24.05
C HIS A 53 -9.64 10.56 25.09
N ILE A 54 -8.42 10.31 24.67
CA ILE A 54 -7.38 9.68 25.49
C ILE A 54 -6.18 10.63 25.60
N ASP A 55 -5.79 10.93 26.82
CA ASP A 55 -4.50 11.55 27.14
C ASP A 55 -3.47 10.44 27.33
N LEU A 56 -2.58 10.27 26.35
CA LEU A 56 -1.54 9.24 26.36
C LEU A 56 -0.42 9.56 27.35
N THR A 57 -0.19 10.86 27.64
CA THR A 57 0.84 11.27 28.59
C THR A 57 0.41 10.94 30.02
N GLU A 58 -0.85 11.19 30.33
CA GLU A 58 -1.44 10.88 31.64
C GLU A 58 -2.03 9.45 31.70
N ASN A 59 -2.03 8.74 30.56
CA ASN A 59 -2.60 7.39 30.42
C ASN A 59 -4.05 7.26 30.92
N LYS A 60 -4.91 8.14 30.48
CA LYS A 60 -6.33 8.18 30.90
C LYS A 60 -7.28 8.58 29.80
N VAL A 61 -8.52 8.08 29.87
CA VAL A 61 -9.66 8.59 29.12
C VAL A 61 -10.13 9.88 29.80
N VAL A 62 -10.14 10.99 29.06
CA VAL A 62 -10.52 12.30 29.60
C VAL A 62 -11.98 12.66 29.32
N GLU A 63 -12.53 12.12 28.23
CA GLU A 63 -13.92 12.31 27.84
C GLU A 63 -14.39 11.17 26.92
N ILE A 64 -15.67 10.87 27.00
CA ILE A 64 -16.37 10.05 26.04
C ILE A 64 -17.46 10.91 25.41
N GLU A 65 -17.33 11.20 24.11
CA GLU A 65 -18.40 11.79 23.32
C GLU A 65 -19.44 10.70 23.01
N ASP A 66 -20.70 10.96 23.36
CA ASP A 66 -21.82 10.08 23.06
C ASP A 66 -22.87 10.85 22.24
N HIS A 67 -22.97 10.54 20.97
CA HIS A 67 -23.89 11.15 20.02
C HIS A 67 -25.20 10.35 19.86
N GLY A 68 -25.45 9.40 20.77
CA GLY A 68 -26.61 8.53 20.77
C GLY A 68 -26.36 7.20 20.05
N VAL A 69 -27.38 6.34 20.12
CA VAL A 69 -27.27 4.97 19.61
C VAL A 69 -27.58 4.92 18.12
N VAL A 70 -26.61 4.49 17.34
CA VAL A 70 -26.77 4.13 15.94
C VAL A 70 -26.75 2.61 15.80
N LYS A 71 -27.66 2.06 15.00
CA LYS A 71 -27.69 0.60 14.77
C LYS A 71 -26.44 0.18 14.03
N VAL A 72 -25.69 -0.77 14.60
CA VAL A 72 -24.55 -1.38 13.93
C VAL A 72 -25.03 -2.14 12.69
N PRO A 73 -24.36 -2.02 11.53
CA PRO A 73 -24.71 -2.77 10.32
C PRO A 73 -24.80 -4.27 10.58
N GLU A 74 -25.77 -4.92 9.95
CA GLU A 74 -25.96 -6.37 10.08
C GLU A 74 -25.02 -7.18 9.19
N ALA A 75 -24.61 -6.59 8.06
CA ALA A 75 -23.74 -7.24 7.11
C ALA A 75 -22.35 -7.50 7.72
N HIS A 76 -21.86 -8.70 7.47
CA HIS A 76 -20.52 -9.13 7.84
C HIS A 76 -19.61 -9.01 6.63
N ALA A 77 -18.32 -8.81 6.86
CA ALA A 77 -17.31 -8.87 5.83
C ALA A 77 -16.13 -9.73 6.29
N ARG A 78 -15.67 -10.59 5.41
CA ARG A 78 -14.46 -11.38 5.58
C ARG A 78 -13.69 -11.38 4.28
N TYR A 79 -12.36 -11.37 4.36
CA TYR A 79 -11.48 -11.43 3.19
C TYR A 79 -11.20 -12.85 2.71
N ASP A 80 -11.34 -13.84 3.59
CA ASP A 80 -11.08 -15.22 3.27
C ASP A 80 -12.21 -15.87 2.44
N LYS A 81 -11.86 -16.96 1.76
CA LYS A 81 -12.79 -17.68 0.87
C LYS A 81 -14.03 -18.19 1.60
N ASP A 82 -13.87 -18.61 2.87
CA ASP A 82 -14.97 -19.16 3.68
C ASP A 82 -16.01 -18.11 4.06
N GLY A 83 -15.66 -16.84 4.00
CA GLY A 83 -16.55 -15.71 4.27
C GLY A 83 -17.35 -15.24 3.06
N GLN A 84 -17.15 -15.82 1.88
CA GLN A 84 -17.81 -15.42 0.64
C GLN A 84 -18.97 -16.36 0.32
N GLU A 85 -20.14 -15.82 -0.04
CA GLU A 85 -21.30 -16.62 -0.47
C GLU A 85 -21.01 -17.41 -1.75
N SER A 86 -20.28 -16.79 -2.67
CA SER A 86 -19.84 -17.42 -3.91
C SER A 86 -18.55 -16.78 -4.43
N LEU A 87 -17.72 -17.58 -5.06
CA LEU A 87 -16.53 -17.11 -5.75
C LEU A 87 -16.73 -17.19 -7.26
N ARG A 88 -16.27 -16.18 -7.96
CA ARG A 88 -16.22 -16.21 -9.42
C ARG A 88 -15.29 -17.34 -9.88
N THR A 89 -15.67 -18.03 -10.94
CA THR A 89 -14.75 -18.92 -11.65
C THR A 89 -13.59 -18.11 -12.20
N ASN A 90 -12.37 -18.52 -11.90
CA ASN A 90 -11.18 -17.85 -12.41
C ASN A 90 -11.16 -17.88 -13.94
N PRO A 91 -10.70 -16.80 -14.60
CA PRO A 91 -10.41 -16.85 -16.02
C PRO A 91 -9.31 -17.87 -16.31
N LYS A 92 -9.18 -18.24 -17.59
CA LYS A 92 -8.07 -19.11 -18.01
C LYS A 92 -6.74 -18.42 -17.72
N GLU A 93 -5.76 -19.22 -17.35
CA GLU A 93 -4.41 -18.76 -17.04
C GLU A 93 -3.76 -18.06 -18.24
N ILE A 94 -2.99 -17.03 -17.94
CA ILE A 94 -2.06 -16.38 -18.87
C ILE A 94 -0.65 -16.75 -18.43
N ALA A 95 0.09 -17.43 -19.30
CA ALA A 95 1.51 -17.70 -19.09
C ALA A 95 2.35 -16.58 -19.73
N ILE A 96 3.27 -16.01 -18.96
CA ILE A 96 4.24 -15.02 -19.42
C ILE A 96 5.62 -15.68 -19.26
N THR A 97 6.35 -15.83 -20.36
CA THR A 97 7.66 -16.48 -20.38
C THR A 97 8.67 -15.65 -21.16
N GLN A 98 9.92 -15.67 -20.71
CA GLN A 98 11.08 -15.09 -21.41
C GLN A 98 12.11 -16.20 -21.63
N PRO A 99 12.00 -16.99 -22.72
CA PRO A 99 12.82 -18.20 -22.91
C PRO A 99 14.32 -17.94 -23.00
N GLU A 100 14.73 -16.73 -23.37
CA GLU A 100 16.12 -16.29 -23.45
C GLU A 100 16.61 -15.60 -22.16
N GLY A 101 15.75 -15.56 -21.14
CA GLY A 101 15.98 -14.84 -19.89
C GLY A 101 15.43 -13.42 -19.90
N VAL A 102 15.55 -12.75 -18.76
CA VAL A 102 15.10 -11.36 -18.59
C VAL A 102 16.08 -10.38 -19.23
N GLY A 103 15.56 -9.22 -19.67
CA GLY A 103 16.38 -8.17 -20.28
C GLY A 103 17.07 -7.25 -19.28
N PHE A 104 16.82 -7.39 -17.99
CA PHE A 104 17.44 -6.60 -16.92
C PHE A 104 18.48 -7.40 -16.13
N ALA A 105 19.38 -6.69 -15.49
CA ALA A 105 20.33 -7.26 -14.52
C ALA A 105 20.17 -6.58 -13.18
N VAL A 106 20.38 -7.33 -12.10
CA VAL A 106 20.37 -6.82 -10.73
C VAL A 106 21.65 -7.25 -10.02
N GLU A 107 22.38 -6.26 -9.50
CA GLU A 107 23.57 -6.44 -8.67
C GLU A 107 23.33 -5.75 -7.33
N ASP A 108 23.14 -6.52 -6.27
CA ASP A 108 22.62 -6.05 -4.99
C ASP A 108 21.27 -5.34 -5.18
N ASN A 109 21.26 -3.99 -5.08
CA ASN A 109 20.06 -3.18 -5.33
C ASN A 109 20.20 -2.29 -6.59
N LEU A 110 21.25 -2.46 -7.38
CA LEU A 110 21.43 -1.78 -8.66
C LEU A 110 20.71 -2.55 -9.75
N ILE A 111 19.77 -1.91 -10.40
CA ILE A 111 18.99 -2.43 -11.52
C ILE A 111 19.48 -1.75 -12.79
N SER A 112 19.81 -2.55 -13.82
CA SER A 112 20.20 -2.07 -15.15
C SER A 112 19.27 -2.66 -16.19
N TRP A 113 18.70 -1.81 -17.06
CA TRP A 113 17.78 -2.22 -18.13
C TRP A 113 17.75 -1.21 -19.26
N GLU A 114 18.06 -1.63 -20.51
CA GLU A 114 17.87 -0.83 -21.73
C GLU A 114 18.38 0.63 -21.62
N GLY A 115 19.57 0.82 -21.06
CA GLY A 115 20.15 2.15 -20.79
C GLY A 115 19.72 2.81 -19.49
N TRP A 116 18.68 2.31 -18.82
CA TRP A 116 18.32 2.72 -17.47
C TRP A 116 19.25 2.11 -16.43
N GLN A 117 19.63 2.90 -15.45
CA GLN A 117 20.28 2.47 -14.23
C GLN A 117 19.62 3.15 -13.03
N LEU A 118 19.32 2.37 -12.00
CA LEU A 118 18.65 2.85 -10.79
C LEU A 118 18.92 1.90 -9.63
N ARG A 119 18.73 2.42 -8.42
CA ARG A 119 18.66 1.57 -7.21
C ARG A 119 17.26 1.63 -6.64
N ALA A 120 16.78 0.51 -6.10
CA ALA A 120 15.51 0.41 -5.41
C ALA A 120 15.73 0.02 -3.95
N SER A 121 14.94 0.60 -3.06
CA SER A 121 14.93 0.24 -1.63
C SER A 121 13.55 0.49 -1.03
N ILE A 122 13.29 -0.12 0.11
CA ILE A 122 12.14 0.21 0.96
C ILE A 122 12.62 1.19 2.04
N ASP A 123 12.14 2.43 1.97
CA ASP A 123 12.28 3.40 3.05
C ASP A 123 11.20 3.15 4.09
N PRO A 124 11.48 3.14 5.40
CA PRO A 124 10.49 2.82 6.44
C PRO A 124 9.22 3.67 6.37
N ILE A 125 9.32 4.92 5.95
CA ILE A 125 8.20 5.87 5.88
C ILE A 125 7.58 5.88 4.47
N GLU A 126 8.40 6.13 3.44
CA GLU A 126 7.93 6.34 2.08
C GLU A 126 7.60 5.04 1.32
N GLY A 127 8.04 3.88 1.84
CA GLY A 127 7.94 2.61 1.12
C GLY A 127 8.93 2.52 -0.03
N LEU A 128 8.48 2.07 -1.20
CA LEU A 128 9.35 1.88 -2.37
C LEU A 128 9.89 3.21 -2.90
N ALA A 129 11.19 3.40 -2.75
CA ALA A 129 11.92 4.56 -3.28
C ALA A 129 12.94 4.13 -4.33
N LEU A 130 13.07 4.93 -5.39
CA LEU A 130 14.12 4.83 -6.40
C LEU A 130 15.20 5.87 -6.14
N HIS A 131 16.45 5.48 -6.40
CA HIS A 131 17.62 6.32 -6.18
C HIS A 131 18.54 6.32 -7.40
N GLN A 132 19.23 7.44 -7.61
CA GLN A 132 20.29 7.60 -8.62
C GLN A 132 19.84 7.16 -10.01
N VAL A 133 18.62 7.53 -10.39
CA VAL A 133 18.06 7.13 -11.68
C VAL A 133 18.75 7.87 -12.81
N SER A 134 19.28 7.11 -13.76
CA SER A 134 19.88 7.63 -14.98
C SER A 134 19.42 6.88 -16.21
N LEU A 135 19.51 7.51 -17.37
CA LEU A 135 19.24 6.94 -18.70
C LEU A 135 20.39 7.31 -19.63
N ASN A 136 21.06 6.28 -20.19
CA ASN A 136 22.26 6.45 -21.04
C ASN A 136 23.30 7.38 -20.39
N ASP A 137 23.68 7.07 -19.15
CA ASP A 137 24.61 7.83 -18.30
C ASP A 137 24.17 9.26 -17.97
N ARG A 138 23.00 9.69 -18.40
CA ARG A 138 22.42 10.99 -18.05
C ARG A 138 21.61 10.87 -16.77
N PRO A 139 21.96 11.58 -15.69
CA PRO A 139 21.16 11.64 -14.48
C PRO A 139 19.76 12.22 -14.76
N ILE A 140 18.72 11.53 -14.30
CA ILE A 140 17.33 11.98 -14.43
C ILE A 140 16.88 12.58 -13.10
N PHE A 141 17.01 11.84 -12.00
CA PHE A 141 16.76 12.34 -10.65
C PHE A 141 17.58 11.55 -9.62
N TYR A 142 17.83 12.20 -8.48
CA TYR A 142 18.58 11.60 -7.39
C TYR A 142 17.76 10.62 -6.57
N ARG A 143 16.52 11.00 -6.24
CA ARG A 143 15.58 10.19 -5.44
C ARG A 143 14.15 10.46 -5.88
N ALA A 144 13.34 9.42 -5.92
CA ALA A 144 11.90 9.50 -6.08
C ALA A 144 11.21 8.52 -5.12
N GLY A 145 10.22 8.99 -4.42
CA GLY A 145 9.41 8.23 -3.48
C GLY A 145 8.10 8.96 -3.21
N LEU A 146 7.18 8.32 -2.52
CA LEU A 146 5.95 8.92 -2.04
C LEU A 146 6.20 9.50 -0.64
N SER A 147 6.50 10.81 -0.56
CA SER A 147 6.92 11.43 0.71
C SER A 147 5.84 11.38 1.79
N ASP A 148 4.58 11.52 1.41
CA ASP A 148 3.42 11.36 2.30
C ASP A 148 2.12 11.27 1.49
N MET A 149 1.05 10.85 2.15
CA MET A 149 -0.29 10.86 1.60
C MET A 149 -1.26 11.38 2.66
N VAL A 150 -1.91 12.51 2.36
CA VAL A 150 -2.90 13.13 3.25
C VAL A 150 -4.30 12.73 2.79
N VAL A 151 -5.09 12.15 3.67
CA VAL A 151 -6.45 11.70 3.39
C VAL A 151 -7.45 12.37 4.34
N PRO A 152 -7.94 13.59 4.03
CA PRO A 152 -9.04 14.19 4.76
C PRO A 152 -10.35 13.48 4.39
N TYR A 153 -11.09 13.00 5.38
CA TYR A 153 -12.33 12.25 5.14
C TYR A 153 -13.48 13.13 4.63
N GLY A 154 -13.52 14.40 5.02
CA GLY A 154 -14.45 15.39 4.49
C GLY A 154 -15.94 15.16 4.82
N SER A 155 -16.25 14.20 5.69
CA SER A 155 -17.63 13.95 6.13
C SER A 155 -18.02 14.87 7.26
N SER A 156 -19.31 15.25 7.34
CA SER A 156 -19.86 16.01 8.47
C SER A 156 -20.24 15.15 9.68
N ASP A 157 -20.14 13.83 9.56
CA ASP A 157 -20.44 12.89 10.63
C ASP A 157 -19.49 13.09 11.83
N PRO A 158 -19.98 13.05 13.09
CA PRO A 158 -19.15 13.19 14.29
C PRO A 158 -17.97 12.23 14.34
N MET A 159 -18.09 11.04 13.74
CA MET A 159 -17.02 10.04 13.70
C MET A 159 -15.93 10.36 12.65
N HIS A 160 -16.16 11.28 11.72
CA HIS A 160 -15.32 11.45 10.54
C HIS A 160 -14.83 12.88 10.29
N TRP A 161 -15.56 13.94 10.68
CA TRP A 161 -15.23 15.32 10.30
C TRP A 161 -13.82 15.78 10.72
N TRP A 162 -13.27 15.17 11.75
CA TRP A 162 -11.94 15.49 12.30
C TRP A 162 -10.83 14.60 11.72
N LYS A 163 -11.16 13.57 10.94
CA LYS A 163 -10.18 12.64 10.40
C LYS A 163 -9.42 13.25 9.24
N ALA A 164 -8.12 13.33 9.40
CA ALA A 164 -7.16 13.61 8.35
C ALA A 164 -5.94 12.71 8.62
N VAL A 165 -5.75 11.70 7.79
CA VAL A 165 -4.73 10.67 7.97
C VAL A 165 -3.53 10.99 7.12
N HIS A 166 -2.33 10.70 7.63
CA HIS A 166 -1.06 10.75 6.93
C HIS A 166 -0.48 9.35 6.86
N ASP A 167 -0.96 8.55 5.92
CA ASP A 167 -0.67 7.11 5.87
C ASP A 167 0.84 6.81 5.75
N GLY A 168 1.59 7.66 5.04
CA GLY A 168 3.04 7.54 4.96
C GLY A 168 3.72 7.79 6.31
N THR A 169 3.50 8.97 6.90
CA THR A 169 4.26 9.42 8.08
C THR A 169 3.71 8.89 9.41
N GLU A 170 2.43 8.56 9.51
CA GLU A 170 1.83 8.01 10.74
C GLU A 170 2.07 6.51 10.89
N TYR A 171 1.98 5.74 9.81
CA TYR A 171 2.09 4.28 9.84
C TYR A 171 3.38 3.77 9.20
N GLY A 172 3.85 4.43 8.14
CA GLY A 172 5.04 4.07 7.38
C GLY A 172 4.77 3.00 6.34
N PHE A 173 4.70 3.36 5.06
CA PHE A 173 4.50 2.41 3.96
C PHE A 173 5.54 1.29 3.95
N GLY A 174 6.81 1.62 4.25
CA GLY A 174 7.85 0.63 4.27
C GLY A 174 7.76 -0.32 5.46
N THR A 175 7.38 0.19 6.63
CA THR A 175 7.16 -0.64 7.83
C THR A 175 6.01 -1.65 7.62
N MET A 176 5.02 -1.25 6.82
CA MET A 176 3.81 -2.03 6.51
C MET A 176 3.89 -2.75 5.17
N THR A 177 5.08 -2.78 4.53
CA THR A 177 5.29 -3.48 3.26
C THR A 177 5.00 -4.98 3.39
N ASN A 178 4.34 -5.54 2.38
CA ASN A 178 3.99 -6.94 2.30
C ASN A 178 5.09 -7.76 1.62
N SER A 179 5.21 -9.02 2.01
CA SER A 179 5.95 -10.04 1.25
C SER A 179 5.14 -10.44 0.02
N LEU A 180 5.77 -10.46 -1.16
CA LEU A 180 5.11 -10.72 -2.43
C LEU A 180 5.24 -12.19 -2.86
N THR A 181 4.25 -12.66 -3.61
CA THR A 181 4.16 -14.05 -4.05
C THR A 181 4.00 -14.14 -5.56
N LEU A 182 4.88 -14.91 -6.21
CA LEU A 182 4.79 -15.19 -7.64
C LEU A 182 3.45 -15.86 -7.99
N GLY A 183 2.82 -15.36 -9.05
CA GLY A 183 1.53 -15.85 -9.52
C GLY A 183 0.32 -15.19 -8.85
N CYS A 184 0.56 -14.44 -7.76
CA CYS A 184 -0.47 -13.65 -7.06
C CYS A 184 -0.25 -12.15 -7.30
N ASP A 185 0.90 -11.64 -6.83
CA ASP A 185 1.22 -10.21 -6.87
C ASP A 185 1.97 -9.81 -8.14
N CYS A 186 2.72 -10.74 -8.72
CA CYS A 186 3.50 -10.55 -9.94
C CYS A 186 3.39 -11.77 -10.86
N LEU A 187 3.46 -11.55 -12.17
CA LEU A 187 3.45 -12.59 -13.20
C LEU A 187 4.65 -12.47 -14.13
N GLY A 188 5.16 -13.59 -14.62
CA GLY A 188 6.28 -13.68 -15.55
C GLY A 188 7.58 -14.11 -14.88
N GLU A 189 8.71 -13.74 -15.49
CA GLU A 189 10.04 -13.97 -14.94
C GLU A 189 10.39 -12.83 -13.97
N ILE A 190 10.35 -13.13 -12.68
CA ILE A 190 10.42 -12.13 -11.62
C ILE A 190 11.76 -12.20 -10.90
N TYR A 191 12.30 -11.02 -10.56
CA TYR A 191 13.37 -10.87 -9.57
C TYR A 191 12.82 -10.16 -8.34
N TYR A 192 13.08 -10.69 -7.16
CA TYR A 192 12.66 -10.08 -5.90
C TYR A 192 13.85 -9.51 -5.14
N LEU A 193 13.63 -8.35 -4.50
CA LEU A 193 14.54 -7.82 -3.49
C LEU A 193 13.83 -7.88 -2.12
N ASP A 194 14.61 -8.27 -1.12
CA ASP A 194 14.18 -8.22 0.28
C ASP A 194 14.33 -6.80 0.83
N ALA A 195 13.59 -6.50 1.89
CA ALA A 195 13.74 -5.29 2.67
C ALA A 195 13.96 -5.62 4.14
N HIS A 196 14.44 -4.63 4.89
CA HIS A 196 14.69 -4.78 6.31
C HIS A 196 14.01 -3.64 7.08
N LYS A 197 13.37 -3.97 8.19
CA LYS A 197 12.80 -3.01 9.13
C LYS A 197 13.29 -3.26 10.54
N LEU A 198 13.20 -2.25 11.39
CA LEU A 198 13.47 -2.39 12.80
C LEU A 198 12.20 -2.77 13.55
N ALA A 199 12.27 -3.83 14.35
CA ALA A 199 11.24 -4.16 15.33
C ALA A 199 11.31 -3.22 16.55
N PHE A 200 10.28 -3.24 17.39
CA PHE A 200 10.22 -2.41 18.59
C PHE A 200 11.35 -2.66 19.61
N ASP A 201 11.91 -3.86 19.63
CA ASP A 201 13.04 -4.23 20.48
C ASP A 201 14.40 -3.87 19.87
N GLY A 202 14.42 -3.27 18.68
CA GLY A 202 15.61 -2.88 17.94
C GLY A 202 16.24 -4.02 17.11
N SER A 203 15.63 -5.20 17.09
CA SER A 203 16.07 -6.27 16.18
C SER A 203 15.71 -5.94 14.72
N VAL A 204 16.45 -6.56 13.79
CA VAL A 204 16.18 -6.42 12.35
C VAL A 204 15.25 -7.54 11.91
N GLU A 205 14.12 -7.17 11.34
CA GLU A 205 13.19 -8.08 10.67
C GLU A 205 13.36 -7.96 9.16
N THR A 206 13.44 -9.11 8.47
CA THR A 206 13.47 -9.16 7.01
C THR A 206 12.06 -9.32 6.46
N ILE A 207 11.72 -8.48 5.50
CA ILE A 207 10.54 -8.64 4.65
C ILE A 207 11.02 -9.30 3.35
N GLU A 208 10.82 -10.60 3.24
CA GLU A 208 11.20 -11.34 2.04
C GLU A 208 10.36 -10.91 0.84
N ASN A 209 10.97 -10.84 -0.35
CA ASN A 209 10.28 -10.46 -1.58
C ASN A 209 9.50 -9.13 -1.47
N ALA A 210 10.08 -8.13 -0.85
CA ALA A 210 9.42 -6.84 -0.61
C ALA A 210 9.24 -6.00 -1.89
N ILE A 211 10.16 -6.17 -2.86
CA ILE A 211 10.15 -5.47 -4.16
C ILE A 211 10.12 -6.49 -5.27
N CYS A 212 9.19 -6.31 -6.20
CA CYS A 212 9.08 -7.10 -7.43
C CYS A 212 9.64 -6.33 -8.61
N ILE A 213 10.49 -6.98 -9.41
CA ILE A 213 11.08 -6.43 -10.64
C ILE A 213 10.76 -7.39 -11.78
N HIS A 214 10.15 -6.88 -12.84
CA HIS A 214 9.82 -7.66 -14.03
C HIS A 214 9.63 -6.78 -15.27
N GLU A 215 9.62 -7.42 -16.42
CA GLU A 215 9.31 -6.78 -17.69
C GLU A 215 7.87 -7.06 -18.11
N GLU A 216 7.26 -6.08 -18.77
CA GLU A 216 5.94 -6.24 -19.36
C GLU A 216 5.93 -5.84 -20.84
N ASP A 217 5.25 -6.61 -21.69
CA ASP A 217 4.83 -6.14 -22.98
C ASP A 217 3.77 -5.07 -22.81
N PHE A 218 4.02 -3.87 -23.35
CA PHE A 218 3.10 -2.72 -23.23
C PHE A 218 2.39 -2.39 -24.55
N GLY A 219 2.29 -3.34 -25.44
CA GLY A 219 1.54 -3.22 -26.69
C GLY A 219 2.36 -2.65 -27.84
N VAL A 220 1.69 -2.03 -28.78
CA VAL A 220 2.29 -1.43 -29.98
C VAL A 220 2.84 -0.05 -29.64
N GLN A 221 4.15 0.13 -29.80
CA GLN A 221 4.81 1.42 -29.67
C GLN A 221 4.62 2.25 -30.95
N TRP A 222 4.80 1.63 -32.09
CA TRP A 222 4.69 2.27 -33.39
C TRP A 222 4.26 1.27 -34.46
N LYS A 223 3.44 1.72 -35.37
CA LYS A 223 3.03 0.94 -36.53
C LYS A 223 2.84 1.82 -37.76
N HIS A 224 3.36 1.35 -38.87
CA HIS A 224 3.07 1.94 -40.18
C HIS A 224 2.82 0.85 -41.21
N ASN A 225 1.77 1.03 -42.03
CA ASN A 225 1.45 0.17 -43.14
C ASN A 225 1.41 1.03 -44.42
N ASP A 226 2.40 0.88 -45.29
CA ASP A 226 2.41 1.48 -46.61
C ASP A 226 1.93 0.46 -47.65
N SER A 227 0.65 0.48 -47.90
CA SER A 227 0.04 -0.39 -48.92
C SER A 227 0.10 0.19 -50.36
N THR A 228 0.54 1.45 -50.50
CA THR A 228 0.41 2.18 -51.78
C THR A 228 1.70 2.27 -52.57
N GLN A 229 2.84 2.42 -51.95
CA GLN A 229 4.12 2.67 -52.63
C GLN A 229 5.15 1.55 -52.42
N MET A 230 5.43 1.18 -51.18
CA MET A 230 6.50 0.24 -50.87
C MET A 230 6.01 -1.15 -50.48
N GLY A 231 4.74 -1.28 -50.11
CA GLY A 231 4.11 -2.55 -49.75
C GLY A 231 4.64 -3.17 -48.48
N TYR A 232 5.21 -2.39 -47.55
CA TYR A 232 5.74 -2.89 -46.28
C TYR A 232 4.82 -2.58 -45.12
N ASN A 233 4.93 -3.41 -44.09
CA ASN A 233 4.25 -3.25 -42.81
C ASN A 233 5.27 -3.35 -41.68
N GLU A 234 5.48 -2.24 -41.00
CA GLU A 234 6.43 -2.11 -39.92
C GLU A 234 5.70 -2.00 -38.57
N VAL A 235 6.19 -2.73 -37.56
CA VAL A 235 5.66 -2.71 -36.20
C VAL A 235 6.81 -2.71 -35.20
N ARG A 236 6.69 -1.88 -34.18
CA ARG A 236 7.55 -1.89 -32.99
C ARG A 236 6.68 -2.14 -31.77
N ARG A 237 7.11 -3.09 -30.91
CA ARG A 237 6.48 -3.36 -29.62
C ARG A 237 7.05 -2.41 -28.57
N SER A 238 6.19 -1.96 -27.65
CA SER A 238 6.62 -1.28 -26.43
C SER A 238 6.87 -2.29 -25.33
N ARG A 239 7.89 -2.05 -24.55
CA ARG A 239 8.19 -2.81 -23.34
C ARG A 239 8.45 -1.84 -22.19
N ARG A 240 8.14 -2.26 -20.97
CA ARG A 240 8.47 -1.49 -19.77
C ARG A 240 9.06 -2.40 -18.70
N LEU A 241 9.95 -1.84 -17.91
CA LEU A 241 10.38 -2.43 -16.65
C LEU A 241 9.46 -1.94 -15.56
N VAL A 242 9.00 -2.85 -14.71
CA VAL A 242 8.18 -2.56 -13.55
C VAL A 242 8.98 -2.84 -12.29
N VAL A 243 9.01 -1.88 -11.38
CA VAL A 243 9.54 -2.02 -10.01
C VAL A 243 8.40 -1.68 -9.07
N SER A 244 7.95 -2.64 -8.28
CA SER A 244 6.74 -2.48 -7.48
C SER A 244 6.83 -3.07 -6.08
N SER A 245 5.99 -2.55 -5.19
CA SER A 245 5.76 -3.07 -3.83
C SER A 245 4.33 -2.82 -3.41
N PHE A 246 3.90 -3.52 -2.37
CA PHE A 246 2.59 -3.34 -1.73
C PHE A 246 2.74 -3.13 -0.23
N ALA A 247 1.87 -2.30 0.34
CA ALA A 247 1.74 -2.10 1.77
C ALA A 247 0.27 -2.16 2.18
N THR A 248 -0.02 -2.73 3.33
CA THR A 248 -1.37 -2.78 3.90
C THR A 248 -1.42 -1.97 5.17
N ILE A 249 -2.26 -0.92 5.19
CA ILE A 249 -2.46 -0.05 6.36
C ILE A 249 -3.94 -0.10 6.75
N GLY A 250 -4.22 -0.73 7.88
CA GLY A 250 -5.58 -0.95 8.34
C GLY A 250 -6.40 -1.75 7.32
N ASN A 251 -7.39 -1.11 6.72
CA ASN A 251 -8.29 -1.71 5.72
C ASN A 251 -7.92 -1.36 4.26
N TYR A 252 -6.77 -0.73 4.03
CA TYR A 252 -6.35 -0.23 2.73
C TYR A 252 -5.09 -0.94 2.25
N ASP A 253 -5.09 -1.30 0.97
CA ASP A 253 -3.94 -1.87 0.29
C ASP A 253 -3.40 -0.86 -0.72
N TYR A 254 -2.12 -0.59 -0.62
CA TYR A 254 -1.42 0.39 -1.46
C TYR A 254 -0.41 -0.31 -2.35
N GLY A 255 -0.59 -0.19 -3.66
CA GLY A 255 0.39 -0.60 -4.65
C GLY A 255 1.22 0.59 -5.11
N ILE A 256 2.53 0.51 -4.97
CA ILE A 256 3.47 1.49 -5.50
C ILE A 256 4.17 0.88 -6.70
N PHE A 257 4.00 1.48 -7.88
CA PHE A 257 4.54 1.00 -9.14
C PHE A 257 5.36 2.08 -9.83
N TRP A 258 6.59 1.74 -10.17
CA TRP A 258 7.43 2.54 -11.03
C TRP A 258 7.55 1.88 -12.39
N TYR A 259 7.21 2.61 -13.44
CA TYR A 259 7.28 2.14 -14.81
C TYR A 259 8.37 2.89 -15.56
N LEU A 260 9.35 2.16 -16.07
CA LEU A 260 10.39 2.68 -16.93
C LEU A 260 10.11 2.18 -18.35
N TYR A 261 10.15 3.08 -19.31
CA TYR A 261 9.80 2.80 -20.71
C TYR A 261 11.05 2.86 -21.58
N LEU A 262 10.98 2.11 -22.73
CA LEU A 262 11.99 2.19 -23.79
C LEU A 262 11.98 3.56 -24.45
#